data_b0bfcfbe905da6f264b35b15897e525f
#
_entry.id   b0bfcfbe905da6f264b35b15897e525f
#
_cell.length_a   1.000
_cell.length_b   1.000
_cell.length_c   1.000
_cell.angle_alpha   90.00
_cell.angle_beta   90.00
_cell.angle_gamma   90.00
#
_symmetry.space_group_name_H-M   'P 1'
#
loop_
_entity.id
_entity.type
_entity.pdbx_description
1 polymer ?
#
loop_
_entity_poly.entity_id
_entity_poly.type
_entity_poly.pdbx_seq_one_letter_code
_entity_poly.pdbx_strand_id
1 'polypeptide(L)'
;MFIEHEIAVIGAGITGASIAAKLCSAGMSVALIDKGTAGSLGASGYSGGLVRLYDNDPLLMDLAAYSIGQMEEGVFATTYHQALRRTGVIYRAAPDQLDTLCRAIEHYGSKQYPMRLLSSRELDGSRYPRCADEERVNLFEPQACVGNVRQAVAALCGVVRQHGLLLEHREIKAIDCRSRDLVHIELGDATLRCRAVVVAAGAWSQLLVPHLALEARSIPLARVMTDSEWSMPVIDAVTQSYGIPLARNIVQTGCGLRDSSVWPEHLALPDARHADDARKRVAQLSDAWAAQVRVLDVLPGFDSYSADGRPVLGFCDEQSPIYVAAGMSGLGFKFAPGIAQIAFEQLRERVSGQRASCYGWSALAPDSLQRSAGRQEMQP
;
A
#
# COMPACT_ATOMS: atom_id res chain seq x y z
N MET A 1 -3.24 1.17 34.99
CA MET A 1 -4.63 1.44 34.54
C MET A 1 -4.98 0.42 33.48
N PHE A 2 -6.20 -0.15 33.51
CA PHE A 2 -6.67 -1.07 32.46
C PHE A 2 -7.61 -0.33 31.50
N ILE A 3 -7.39 -0.55 30.20
CA ILE A 3 -8.24 -0.07 29.12
C ILE A 3 -8.81 -1.32 28.43
N GLU A 4 -10.11 -1.37 28.18
CA GLU A 4 -10.77 -2.55 27.61
C GLU A 4 -11.44 -2.24 26.29
N HIS A 5 -11.14 -3.03 25.26
CA HIS A 5 -11.76 -3.00 23.94
C HIS A 5 -11.91 -4.43 23.39
N GLU A 6 -12.78 -4.63 22.42
CA GLU A 6 -12.89 -5.94 21.75
C GLU A 6 -11.66 -6.24 20.89
N ILE A 7 -11.17 -5.23 20.17
CA ILE A 7 -10.06 -5.36 19.22
C ILE A 7 -9.08 -4.20 19.44
N ALA A 8 -7.80 -4.53 19.48
CA ALA A 8 -6.72 -3.55 19.36
C ALA A 8 -6.11 -3.60 17.96
N VAL A 9 -5.86 -2.45 17.35
CA VAL A 9 -5.14 -2.33 16.08
C VAL A 9 -3.82 -1.59 16.33
N ILE A 10 -2.70 -2.21 16.02
CA ILE A 10 -1.35 -1.68 16.21
C ILE A 10 -0.82 -1.15 14.88
N GLY A 11 -0.56 0.16 14.84
CA GLY A 11 -0.14 0.91 13.65
C GLY A 11 -1.29 1.68 13.02
N ALA A 12 -1.21 3.01 13.06
CA ALA A 12 -2.17 3.93 12.44
C ALA A 12 -1.67 4.44 11.07
N GLY A 13 -0.98 3.60 10.32
CA GLY A 13 -0.77 3.77 8.88
C GLY A 13 -2.07 3.53 8.12
N ILE A 14 -2.04 3.66 6.78
CA ILE A 14 -3.26 3.54 5.96
C ILE A 14 -3.98 2.21 6.17
N THR A 15 -3.26 1.10 6.31
CA THR A 15 -3.85 -0.24 6.51
C THR A 15 -4.56 -0.33 7.86
N GLY A 16 -3.86 0.00 8.95
CA GLY A 16 -4.45 -0.09 10.30
C GLY A 16 -5.57 0.91 10.52
N ALA A 17 -5.43 2.15 10.03
CA ALA A 17 -6.50 3.15 10.09
C ALA A 17 -7.75 2.70 9.32
N SER A 18 -7.58 2.06 8.15
CA SER A 18 -8.70 1.52 7.37
C SER A 18 -9.41 0.39 8.10
N ILE A 19 -8.65 -0.56 8.67
CA ILE A 19 -9.21 -1.68 9.46
C ILE A 19 -9.97 -1.13 10.68
N ALA A 20 -9.34 -0.26 11.46
CA ALA A 20 -9.95 0.30 12.66
C ALA A 20 -11.23 1.10 12.34
N ALA A 21 -11.21 1.97 11.32
CA ALA A 21 -12.36 2.73 10.90
C ALA A 21 -13.51 1.83 10.42
N LYS A 22 -13.21 0.75 9.68
CA LYS A 22 -14.21 -0.23 9.24
C LYS A 22 -14.85 -0.95 10.43
N LEU A 23 -14.04 -1.42 11.37
CA LEU A 23 -14.53 -2.08 12.60
C LEU A 23 -15.39 -1.13 13.45
N CYS A 24 -14.91 0.11 13.68
CA CYS A 24 -15.66 1.14 14.39
C CYS A 24 -17.00 1.46 13.72
N SER A 25 -17.02 1.61 12.38
CA SER A 25 -18.25 1.90 11.64
C SER A 25 -19.26 0.76 11.69
N ALA A 26 -18.81 -0.45 11.99
CA ALA A 26 -19.65 -1.63 12.24
C ALA A 26 -20.07 -1.80 13.70
N GLY A 27 -19.76 -0.84 14.58
CA GLY A 27 -20.17 -0.83 15.99
C GLY A 27 -19.27 -1.66 16.91
N MET A 28 -18.10 -2.13 16.45
CA MET A 28 -17.15 -2.86 17.31
C MET A 28 -16.33 -1.90 18.18
N SER A 29 -16.00 -2.34 19.39
CA SER A 29 -15.17 -1.57 20.32
C SER A 29 -13.69 -1.72 19.96
N VAL A 30 -13.05 -0.65 19.45
CA VAL A 30 -11.69 -0.68 18.88
C VAL A 30 -10.79 0.35 19.54
N ALA A 31 -9.55 -0.08 19.85
CA ALA A 31 -8.44 0.83 20.15
C ALA A 31 -7.42 0.78 19.01
N LEU A 32 -7.14 1.91 18.37
CA LEU A 32 -6.07 2.10 17.39
C LEU A 32 -4.88 2.76 18.07
N ILE A 33 -3.70 2.15 17.95
CA ILE A 33 -2.49 2.54 18.70
C ILE A 33 -1.34 2.79 17.70
N ASP A 34 -0.63 3.90 17.87
CA ASP A 34 0.57 4.20 17.09
C ASP A 34 1.67 4.79 17.96
N LYS A 35 2.92 4.44 17.71
CA LYS A 35 4.09 4.99 18.40
C LYS A 35 4.40 6.44 18.02
N GLY A 36 3.84 6.92 16.92
CA GLY A 36 3.96 8.29 16.44
C GLY A 36 2.61 8.93 16.15
N THR A 37 2.63 9.99 15.36
CA THR A 37 1.40 10.57 14.80
C THR A 37 0.88 9.68 13.67
N ALA A 38 -0.42 9.46 13.63
CA ALA A 38 -1.06 8.62 12.62
C ALA A 38 -0.65 8.99 11.19
N GLY A 39 -0.22 8.00 10.43
CA GLY A 39 0.21 8.15 9.04
C GLY A 39 1.54 8.87 8.79
N SER A 40 2.34 9.16 9.82
CA SER A 40 3.55 9.98 9.67
C SER A 40 4.86 9.20 9.55
N LEU A 41 5.01 8.10 10.27
CA LEU A 41 6.31 7.43 10.45
C LEU A 41 6.67 6.41 9.38
N GLY A 42 5.69 5.67 8.86
CA GLY A 42 5.93 4.57 7.91
C GLY A 42 5.63 4.96 6.46
N ALA A 43 5.48 3.96 5.61
CA ALA A 43 5.23 4.09 4.17
C ALA A 43 4.08 5.05 3.82
N SER A 44 3.04 5.13 4.66
CA SER A 44 1.91 6.05 4.46
C SER A 44 2.32 7.51 4.44
N GLY A 45 3.39 7.88 5.15
CA GLY A 45 3.92 9.24 5.20
C GLY A 45 4.64 9.70 3.93
N TYR A 46 5.10 8.76 3.11
CA TYR A 46 5.92 9.00 1.93
C TYR A 46 5.25 8.53 0.62
N SER A 47 4.10 7.86 0.68
CA SER A 47 3.44 7.25 -0.46
C SER A 47 3.06 8.25 -1.55
N GLY A 48 3.29 7.89 -2.82
CA GLY A 48 2.80 8.62 -3.99
C GLY A 48 1.29 8.46 -4.24
N GLY A 49 0.63 7.55 -3.51
CA GLY A 49 -0.83 7.40 -3.51
C GLY A 49 -1.43 6.89 -4.82
N LEU A 50 -0.68 6.16 -5.66
CA LEU A 50 -1.21 5.64 -6.91
C LEU A 50 -2.21 4.50 -6.67
N VAL A 51 -3.40 4.64 -7.24
CA VAL A 51 -4.45 3.64 -7.29
C VAL A 51 -4.69 3.24 -8.75
N ARG A 52 -4.36 2.02 -9.10
CA ARG A 52 -4.56 1.40 -10.41
C ARG A 52 -4.92 -0.07 -10.26
N LEU A 53 -5.52 -0.67 -11.29
CA LEU A 53 -5.94 -2.05 -11.24
C LEU A 53 -4.82 -3.01 -11.68
N TYR A 54 -4.21 -2.74 -12.83
CA TYR A 54 -3.25 -3.66 -13.44
C TYR A 54 -2.05 -3.96 -12.51
N ASP A 55 -1.73 -5.25 -12.44
CA ASP A 55 -0.53 -5.79 -11.80
C ASP A 55 -0.05 -7.02 -12.60
N ASN A 56 1.22 -7.42 -12.45
CA ASN A 56 1.73 -8.63 -13.08
C ASN A 56 1.26 -9.91 -12.37
N ASP A 57 0.76 -9.79 -11.14
CA ASP A 57 0.21 -10.90 -10.36
C ASP A 57 -1.32 -10.89 -10.41
N PRO A 58 -1.97 -11.95 -10.95
CA PRO A 58 -3.43 -12.03 -10.99
C PRO A 58 -4.11 -11.87 -9.63
N LEU A 59 -3.54 -12.42 -8.54
CA LEU A 59 -4.09 -12.28 -7.20
C LEU A 59 -4.08 -10.82 -6.73
N LEU A 60 -3.03 -10.07 -7.09
CA LEU A 60 -2.95 -8.64 -6.78
C LEU A 60 -3.92 -7.82 -7.64
N MET A 61 -4.22 -8.26 -8.88
CA MET A 61 -5.29 -7.64 -9.69
C MET A 61 -6.68 -7.92 -9.09
N ASP A 62 -6.95 -9.15 -8.64
CA ASP A 62 -8.20 -9.48 -7.95
C ASP A 62 -8.38 -8.63 -6.69
N LEU A 63 -7.32 -8.50 -5.88
CA LEU A 63 -7.35 -7.67 -4.68
C LEU A 63 -7.51 -6.17 -5.02
N ALA A 64 -6.89 -5.69 -6.11
CA ALA A 64 -7.04 -4.32 -6.57
C ALA A 64 -8.49 -4.05 -7.02
N ALA A 65 -9.07 -4.93 -7.84
CA ALA A 65 -10.46 -4.81 -8.29
C ALA A 65 -11.43 -4.81 -7.11
N TYR A 66 -11.25 -5.75 -6.17
CA TYR A 66 -12.05 -5.82 -4.95
C TYR A 66 -11.92 -4.55 -4.11
N SER A 67 -10.71 -4.08 -3.92
CA SER A 67 -10.43 -2.88 -3.12
C SER A 67 -10.99 -1.59 -3.75
N ILE A 68 -10.88 -1.45 -5.08
CA ILE A 68 -11.48 -0.33 -5.82
C ILE A 68 -13.00 -0.30 -5.64
N GLY A 69 -13.66 -1.47 -5.68
CA GLY A 69 -15.09 -1.58 -5.34
C GLY A 69 -15.39 -1.10 -3.93
N GLN A 70 -14.60 -1.48 -2.95
CA GLN A 70 -14.76 -1.04 -1.56
C GLN A 70 -14.54 0.47 -1.35
N MET A 71 -13.78 1.15 -2.21
CA MET A 71 -13.60 2.62 -2.12
C MET A 71 -14.90 3.40 -2.34
N GLU A 72 -15.91 2.79 -2.99
CA GLU A 72 -17.21 3.41 -3.23
C GLU A 72 -18.23 3.11 -2.12
N GLU A 73 -17.82 2.39 -1.05
CA GLU A 73 -18.74 1.89 -0.04
C GLU A 73 -18.46 2.42 1.38
N GLY A 74 -19.51 2.63 2.15
CA GLY A 74 -19.49 2.88 3.59
C GLY A 74 -18.51 3.98 4.00
N VAL A 75 -17.69 3.70 5.00
CA VAL A 75 -16.70 4.65 5.54
C VAL A 75 -15.64 5.07 4.53
N PHE A 76 -15.40 4.26 3.50
CA PHE A 76 -14.39 4.54 2.49
C PHE A 76 -14.89 5.51 1.40
N ALA A 77 -16.18 5.49 1.05
CA ALA A 77 -16.73 6.33 0.00
C ALA A 77 -16.38 7.83 0.20
N THR A 78 -16.71 8.39 1.36
CA THR A 78 -16.39 9.79 1.66
C THR A 78 -14.88 10.03 1.73
N THR A 79 -14.13 9.12 2.38
CA THR A 79 -12.67 9.25 2.57
C THR A 79 -11.95 9.27 1.22
N TYR A 80 -12.22 8.30 0.36
CA TYR A 80 -11.50 8.17 -0.91
C TYR A 80 -11.99 9.17 -1.96
N HIS A 81 -13.29 9.52 -1.96
CA HIS A 81 -13.77 10.61 -2.82
C HIS A 81 -13.05 11.94 -2.56
N GLN A 82 -12.73 12.24 -1.32
CA GLN A 82 -12.00 13.47 -0.96
C GLN A 82 -10.49 13.36 -1.18
N ALA A 83 -9.92 12.17 -0.98
CA ALA A 83 -8.48 11.95 -1.05
C ALA A 83 -7.98 11.67 -2.47
N LEU A 84 -8.81 11.16 -3.39
CA LEU A 84 -8.42 10.73 -4.73
C LEU A 84 -8.66 11.82 -5.78
N ARG A 85 -7.71 11.93 -6.70
CA ARG A 85 -7.83 12.69 -7.93
C ARG A 85 -7.66 11.75 -9.12
N ARG A 86 -8.66 11.66 -9.98
CA ARG A 86 -8.59 10.87 -11.20
C ARG A 86 -7.58 11.49 -12.17
N THR A 87 -6.59 10.72 -12.54
CA THR A 87 -5.50 11.15 -13.43
C THR A 87 -5.36 10.25 -14.66
N GLY A 88 -5.84 9.01 -14.57
CA GLY A 88 -5.39 7.92 -15.41
C GLY A 88 -3.97 7.50 -15.06
N VAL A 89 -3.48 6.43 -15.71
CA VAL A 89 -2.10 5.96 -15.65
C VAL A 89 -1.73 5.28 -16.96
N ILE A 90 -0.48 5.43 -17.39
CA ILE A 90 0.13 4.63 -18.46
C ILE A 90 1.06 3.61 -17.82
N TYR A 91 0.87 2.34 -18.14
CA TYR A 91 1.81 1.28 -17.84
C TYR A 91 2.47 0.83 -19.14
N ARG A 92 3.79 0.92 -19.20
CA ARG A 92 4.61 0.53 -20.33
C ARG A 92 5.27 -0.81 -20.07
N ALA A 93 5.16 -1.69 -21.05
CA ALA A 93 5.74 -3.02 -21.02
C ALA A 93 6.55 -3.31 -22.29
N ALA A 94 7.37 -4.36 -22.26
CA ALA A 94 8.03 -4.88 -23.42
C ALA A 94 7.01 -5.53 -24.39
N PRO A 95 7.31 -5.62 -25.70
CA PRO A 95 6.39 -6.16 -26.70
C PRO A 95 5.92 -7.59 -26.44
N ASP A 96 6.72 -8.42 -25.81
CA ASP A 96 6.40 -9.80 -25.43
C ASP A 96 5.30 -9.91 -24.36
N GLN A 97 4.99 -8.80 -23.67
CA GLN A 97 3.91 -8.72 -22.69
C GLN A 97 2.53 -8.41 -23.30
N LEU A 98 2.43 -8.21 -24.62
CA LEU A 98 1.19 -7.82 -25.29
C LEU A 98 0.02 -8.76 -24.96
N ASP A 99 0.23 -10.07 -25.09
CA ASP A 99 -0.81 -11.08 -24.82
C ASP A 99 -1.25 -11.07 -23.35
N THR A 100 -0.33 -10.83 -22.44
CA THR A 100 -0.64 -10.72 -21.00
C THR A 100 -1.50 -9.49 -20.74
N LEU A 101 -1.17 -8.36 -21.34
CA LEU A 101 -1.96 -7.13 -21.22
C LEU A 101 -3.36 -7.30 -21.87
N CYS A 102 -3.46 -7.94 -23.01
CA CYS A 102 -4.75 -8.22 -23.66
C CYS A 102 -5.64 -9.09 -22.76
N ARG A 103 -5.11 -10.17 -22.18
CA ARG A 103 -5.86 -11.00 -21.21
C ARG A 103 -6.32 -10.21 -19.98
N ALA A 104 -5.47 -9.33 -19.45
CA ALA A 104 -5.85 -8.49 -18.33
C ALA A 104 -6.99 -7.52 -18.71
N ILE A 105 -6.94 -6.92 -19.91
CA ILE A 105 -8.00 -6.05 -20.42
C ILE A 105 -9.32 -6.83 -20.57
N GLU A 106 -9.29 -8.03 -21.14
CA GLU A 106 -10.46 -8.88 -21.33
C GLU A 106 -11.10 -9.31 -20.01
N HIS A 107 -10.28 -9.64 -19.02
CA HIS A 107 -10.76 -10.15 -17.73
C HIS A 107 -11.22 -9.07 -16.76
N TYR A 108 -10.48 -7.97 -16.65
CA TYR A 108 -10.71 -6.91 -15.65
C TYR A 108 -11.31 -5.64 -16.24
N GLY A 109 -11.19 -5.41 -17.55
CA GLY A 109 -11.74 -4.25 -18.21
C GLY A 109 -13.28 -4.26 -18.16
N SER A 110 -13.89 -3.14 -17.77
CA SER A 110 -15.34 -2.98 -17.67
C SER A 110 -15.76 -1.57 -18.07
N LYS A 111 -17.07 -1.32 -18.12
CA LYS A 111 -17.60 0.04 -18.32
C LYS A 111 -17.24 0.98 -17.15
N GLN A 112 -17.20 0.44 -15.94
CA GLN A 112 -16.85 1.17 -14.72
C GLN A 112 -15.35 1.40 -14.62
N TYR A 113 -14.55 0.43 -15.05
CA TYR A 113 -13.09 0.50 -15.05
C TYR A 113 -12.53 0.10 -16.42
N PRO A 114 -12.61 0.99 -17.43
CA PRO A 114 -12.11 0.70 -18.77
C PRO A 114 -10.57 0.61 -18.76
N MET A 115 -10.05 -0.35 -19.50
CA MET A 115 -8.63 -0.55 -19.76
C MET A 115 -8.44 -0.70 -21.26
N ARG A 116 -7.38 -0.13 -21.84
CA ARG A 116 -7.11 -0.27 -23.27
C ARG A 116 -5.63 -0.05 -23.60
N LEU A 117 -5.21 -0.60 -24.71
CA LEU A 117 -3.90 -0.26 -25.28
C LEU A 117 -3.96 1.11 -25.96
N LEU A 118 -2.86 1.87 -25.87
CA LEU A 118 -2.65 3.08 -26.66
C LEU A 118 -1.85 2.77 -27.90
N SER A 119 -2.31 3.24 -29.04
CA SER A 119 -1.55 3.21 -30.29
C SER A 119 -0.44 4.27 -30.30
N SER A 120 0.61 4.08 -31.10
CA SER A 120 1.67 5.06 -31.30
C SER A 120 1.12 6.43 -31.72
N ARG A 121 0.07 6.45 -32.57
CA ARG A 121 -0.58 7.68 -33.02
C ARG A 121 -1.25 8.46 -31.88
N GLU A 122 -1.82 7.77 -30.89
CA GLU A 122 -2.43 8.43 -29.71
C GLU A 122 -1.35 8.99 -28.79
N LEU A 123 -0.17 8.35 -28.74
CA LEU A 123 0.98 8.85 -27.99
C LEU A 123 1.65 10.06 -28.63
N ASP A 124 1.52 10.24 -29.94
CA ASP A 124 2.05 11.42 -30.66
C ASP A 124 1.29 12.72 -30.35
N GLY A 125 0.11 12.61 -29.77
CA GLY A 125 -0.63 13.76 -29.24
C GLY A 125 -0.01 14.28 -27.93
N SER A 126 -0.04 15.60 -27.74
CA SER A 126 0.54 16.31 -26.57
C SER A 126 0.02 15.88 -25.19
N ARG A 127 -0.94 14.96 -25.13
CA ARG A 127 -1.60 14.52 -23.90
C ARG A 127 -0.85 13.42 -23.14
N TYR A 128 -0.09 12.57 -23.84
CA TYR A 128 0.57 11.42 -23.25
C TYR A 128 2.08 11.59 -23.32
N PRO A 129 2.81 11.25 -22.24
CA PRO A 129 4.26 11.34 -22.25
C PRO A 129 4.83 10.31 -23.26
N ARG A 130 5.59 10.79 -24.22
CA ARG A 130 6.24 9.97 -25.24
C ARG A 130 7.58 9.43 -24.72
N CYS A 131 7.91 8.18 -25.06
CA CYS A 131 9.22 7.60 -24.87
C CYS A 131 9.87 7.40 -26.26
N ALA A 132 11.18 7.63 -26.38
CA ALA A 132 11.94 7.44 -27.62
C ALA A 132 11.91 5.99 -28.13
N ASP A 133 11.70 5.05 -27.21
CA ASP A 133 11.62 3.63 -27.56
C ASP A 133 10.22 3.30 -28.09
N GLU A 134 10.09 3.23 -29.42
CA GLU A 134 8.83 2.96 -30.13
C GLU A 134 8.32 1.53 -29.94
N GLU A 135 9.14 0.61 -29.42
CA GLU A 135 8.78 -0.80 -29.26
C GLU A 135 7.97 -1.09 -27.96
N ARG A 136 7.56 -0.07 -27.21
CA ARG A 136 6.77 -0.26 -25.97
C ARG A 136 5.29 -0.55 -26.26
N VAL A 137 4.72 -1.48 -25.52
CA VAL A 137 3.27 -1.66 -25.42
C VAL A 137 2.76 -0.81 -24.26
N ASN A 138 1.73 0.00 -24.50
CA ASN A 138 1.23 0.96 -23.53
C ASN A 138 -0.21 0.61 -23.13
N LEU A 139 -0.39 0.17 -21.89
CA LEU A 139 -1.71 -0.01 -21.26
C LEU A 139 -2.14 1.31 -20.61
N PHE A 140 -3.34 1.75 -20.90
CA PHE A 140 -3.96 2.92 -20.31
C PHE A 140 -5.15 2.55 -19.43
N GLU A 141 -5.14 3.01 -18.20
CA GLU A 141 -6.23 2.90 -17.23
C GLU A 141 -6.77 4.31 -16.93
N PRO A 142 -7.83 4.77 -17.61
CA PRO A 142 -8.35 6.14 -17.46
C PRO A 142 -8.98 6.43 -16.09
N GLN A 143 -9.38 5.37 -15.35
CA GLN A 143 -9.97 5.49 -14.01
C GLN A 143 -8.94 5.50 -12.89
N ALA A 144 -7.67 5.25 -13.20
CA ALA A 144 -6.61 5.31 -12.19
C ALA A 144 -6.53 6.69 -11.52
N CYS A 145 -6.18 6.69 -10.24
CA CYS A 145 -6.17 7.89 -9.41
C CYS A 145 -4.82 8.08 -8.73
N VAL A 146 -4.51 9.31 -8.38
CA VAL A 146 -3.48 9.67 -7.41
C VAL A 146 -4.16 10.22 -6.17
N GLY A 147 -3.79 9.70 -4.99
CA GLY A 147 -4.41 10.06 -3.73
C GLY A 147 -3.47 10.70 -2.72
N ASN A 148 -4.05 11.53 -1.87
CA ASN A 148 -3.37 12.04 -0.69
C ASN A 148 -3.54 11.04 0.47
N VAL A 149 -2.54 10.18 0.67
CA VAL A 149 -2.59 9.11 1.67
C VAL A 149 -2.70 9.65 3.09
N ARG A 150 -2.01 10.75 3.40
CA ARG A 150 -2.10 11.39 4.73
C ARG A 150 -3.50 11.94 5.01
N GLN A 151 -4.15 12.53 4.01
CA GLN A 151 -5.54 12.99 4.11
C GLN A 151 -6.50 11.83 4.35
N ALA A 152 -6.32 10.72 3.63
CA ALA A 152 -7.13 9.52 3.84
C ALA A 152 -6.95 8.96 5.26
N VAL A 153 -5.70 8.84 5.75
CA VAL A 153 -5.42 8.40 7.13
C VAL A 153 -6.08 9.34 8.14
N ALA A 154 -5.95 10.66 7.96
CA ALA A 154 -6.56 11.63 8.88
C ALA A 154 -8.09 11.50 8.95
N ALA A 155 -8.76 11.31 7.80
CA ALA A 155 -10.21 11.10 7.75
C ALA A 155 -10.63 9.79 8.45
N LEU A 156 -9.92 8.68 8.20
CA LEU A 156 -10.17 7.38 8.84
C LEU A 156 -9.94 7.43 10.35
N CYS A 157 -8.86 8.07 10.78
CA CYS A 157 -8.60 8.33 12.20
C CYS A 157 -9.66 9.23 12.85
N GLY A 158 -10.27 10.14 12.07
CA GLY A 158 -11.43 10.91 12.49
C GLY A 158 -12.62 10.02 12.87
N VAL A 159 -12.91 9.00 12.07
CA VAL A 159 -13.95 7.99 12.40
C VAL A 159 -13.59 7.22 13.67
N VAL A 160 -12.33 6.80 13.81
CA VAL A 160 -11.89 6.09 15.01
C VAL A 160 -12.01 6.96 16.27
N ARG A 161 -11.68 8.27 16.19
CA ARG A 161 -11.85 9.19 17.34
C ARG A 161 -13.32 9.39 17.75
N GLN A 162 -14.26 9.26 16.81
CA GLN A 162 -15.70 9.39 17.09
C GLN A 162 -16.32 8.11 17.68
N HIS A 163 -15.85 6.92 17.30
CA HIS A 163 -16.50 5.65 17.56
C HIS A 163 -15.63 4.63 18.33
N GLY A 164 -14.39 4.94 18.59
CA GLY A 164 -13.42 4.08 19.27
C GLY A 164 -12.40 4.92 20.04
N LEU A 165 -11.21 4.37 20.23
CA LEU A 165 -10.09 5.03 20.93
C LEU A 165 -8.89 5.13 20.00
N LEU A 166 -8.32 6.30 19.82
CA LEU A 166 -7.03 6.52 19.14
C LEU A 166 -5.97 6.93 20.16
N LEU A 167 -4.90 6.15 20.25
CA LEU A 167 -3.74 6.38 21.10
C LEU A 167 -2.52 6.66 20.23
N GLU A 168 -2.19 7.92 20.04
CA GLU A 168 -0.95 8.35 19.35
C GLU A 168 0.19 8.50 20.35
N HIS A 169 1.44 8.40 19.88
CA HIS A 169 2.65 8.48 20.68
C HIS A 169 2.69 7.43 21.81
N ARG A 170 2.14 6.23 21.53
CA ARG A 170 2.11 5.10 22.45
C ARG A 170 2.78 3.89 21.82
N GLU A 171 4.00 3.63 22.23
CA GLU A 171 4.75 2.46 21.77
C GLU A 171 4.32 1.22 22.54
N ILE A 172 4.05 0.15 21.80
CA ILE A 172 3.78 -1.18 22.36
C ILE A 172 5.09 -1.74 22.93
N LYS A 173 5.07 -2.16 24.18
CA LYS A 173 6.21 -2.79 24.85
C LYS A 173 6.16 -4.33 24.76
N ALA A 174 4.97 -4.89 24.92
CA ALA A 174 4.74 -6.33 24.82
C ALA A 174 3.29 -6.64 24.41
N ILE A 175 3.11 -7.79 23.75
CA ILE A 175 1.83 -8.41 23.46
C ILE A 175 1.83 -9.76 24.18
N ASP A 176 0.98 -9.94 25.17
CA ASP A 176 0.89 -11.15 25.97
C ASP A 176 -0.46 -11.84 25.71
N CYS A 177 -0.43 -12.93 24.97
CA CYS A 177 -1.58 -13.75 24.64
C CYS A 177 -1.89 -14.69 25.81
N ARG A 178 -2.82 -14.31 26.66
CA ARG A 178 -3.24 -15.08 27.85
C ARG A 178 -4.09 -16.29 27.50
N SER A 179 -4.92 -16.15 26.48
CA SER A 179 -5.75 -17.22 25.92
C SER A 179 -6.16 -16.87 24.49
N ARG A 180 -6.95 -17.74 23.85
CA ARG A 180 -7.52 -17.51 22.53
C ARG A 180 -8.32 -16.20 22.41
N ASP A 181 -8.96 -15.76 23.51
CA ASP A 181 -9.87 -14.61 23.53
C ASP A 181 -9.45 -13.53 24.54
N LEU A 182 -8.18 -13.57 25.00
CA LEU A 182 -7.66 -12.58 25.93
C LEU A 182 -6.21 -12.23 25.64
N VAL A 183 -6.00 -10.98 25.24
CA VAL A 183 -4.68 -10.39 25.00
C VAL A 183 -4.46 -9.21 25.91
N HIS A 184 -3.29 -9.11 26.50
CA HIS A 184 -2.82 -7.95 27.21
C HIS A 184 -1.73 -7.25 26.37
N ILE A 185 -1.90 -5.96 26.16
CA ILE A 185 -0.93 -5.12 25.43
C ILE A 185 -0.36 -4.10 26.41
N GLU A 186 0.94 -4.12 26.61
CA GLU A 186 1.64 -3.21 27.50
C GLU A 186 2.01 -1.90 26.79
N LEU A 187 1.55 -0.78 27.34
CA LEU A 187 1.77 0.58 26.82
C LEU A 187 2.74 1.41 27.68
N GLY A 188 3.41 0.77 28.61
CA GLY A 188 4.29 1.41 29.60
C GLY A 188 3.53 1.79 30.89
N ASP A 189 2.68 2.80 30.82
CA ASP A 189 1.89 3.30 31.97
C ASP A 189 0.49 2.66 32.11
N ALA A 190 0.08 1.91 31.11
CA ALA A 190 -1.22 1.24 31.05
C ALA A 190 -1.13 -0.12 30.38
N THR A 191 -2.10 -0.99 30.67
CA THR A 191 -2.31 -2.25 29.97
C THR A 191 -3.67 -2.20 29.28
N LEU A 192 -3.68 -2.44 27.97
CA LEU A 192 -4.91 -2.61 27.19
C LEU A 192 -5.25 -4.09 27.15
N ARG A 193 -6.53 -4.43 27.38
CA ARG A 193 -7.11 -5.77 27.32
C ARG A 193 -8.02 -5.86 26.11
N CYS A 194 -7.86 -6.88 25.30
CA CYS A 194 -8.72 -7.11 24.13
C CYS A 194 -8.89 -8.60 23.85
N ARG A 195 -9.82 -8.95 22.95
CA ARG A 195 -10.08 -10.31 22.51
C ARG A 195 -9.22 -10.71 21.30
N ALA A 196 -8.90 -9.74 20.46
CA ALA A 196 -8.00 -9.93 19.31
C ALA A 196 -7.14 -8.68 19.11
N VAL A 197 -5.95 -8.89 18.55
CA VAL A 197 -5.05 -7.83 18.17
C VAL A 197 -4.71 -7.91 16.69
N VAL A 198 -4.81 -6.77 15.99
CA VAL A 198 -4.39 -6.61 14.60
C VAL A 198 -3.01 -5.97 14.59
N VAL A 199 -2.02 -6.66 14.03
CA VAL A 199 -0.69 -6.10 13.80
C VAL A 199 -0.62 -5.55 12.37
N ALA A 200 -0.76 -4.22 12.26
CA ALA A 200 -0.70 -3.43 11.02
C ALA A 200 0.44 -2.40 11.09
N ALA A 201 1.53 -2.75 11.76
CA ALA A 201 2.65 -1.86 12.09
C ALA A 201 3.65 -1.67 10.93
N GLY A 202 3.25 -2.01 9.67
CA GLY A 202 4.10 -1.85 8.49
C GLY A 202 5.46 -2.54 8.65
N ALA A 203 6.54 -1.82 8.45
CA ALA A 203 7.89 -2.37 8.54
C ALA A 203 8.29 -2.82 9.97
N TRP A 204 7.56 -2.42 11.00
CA TRP A 204 7.78 -2.89 12.38
C TRP A 204 6.98 -4.16 12.74
N SER A 205 6.13 -4.66 11.83
CA SER A 205 5.29 -5.83 12.13
C SER A 205 6.09 -7.08 12.47
N GLN A 206 7.25 -7.28 11.84
CA GLN A 206 8.15 -8.41 12.13
C GLN A 206 8.69 -8.37 13.57
N LEU A 207 8.85 -7.18 14.16
CA LEU A 207 9.34 -7.05 15.54
C LEU A 207 8.28 -7.49 16.56
N LEU A 208 7.00 -7.35 16.22
CA LEU A 208 5.87 -7.77 17.05
C LEU A 208 5.48 -9.23 16.81
N VAL A 209 5.75 -9.75 15.62
CA VAL A 209 5.43 -11.12 15.18
C VAL A 209 6.65 -11.70 14.46
N PRO A 210 7.68 -12.18 15.20
CA PRO A 210 9.00 -12.49 14.64
C PRO A 210 9.04 -13.64 13.63
N HIS A 211 8.03 -14.53 13.61
CA HIS A 211 7.97 -15.64 12.66
C HIS A 211 7.46 -15.22 11.26
N LEU A 212 7.02 -13.96 11.09
CA LEU A 212 6.69 -13.46 9.78
C LEU A 212 7.95 -13.22 8.97
N ALA A 213 8.03 -13.80 7.78
CA ALA A 213 9.13 -13.57 6.85
C ALA A 213 8.93 -12.22 6.12
N LEU A 214 9.11 -11.12 6.84
CA LEU A 214 9.01 -9.75 6.32
C LEU A 214 10.38 -9.09 6.36
N GLU A 215 10.59 -8.18 5.43
CA GLU A 215 11.79 -7.37 5.32
C GLU A 215 11.42 -5.89 5.19
N ALA A 216 12.05 -5.03 5.98
CA ALA A 216 11.97 -3.59 5.77
C ALA A 216 12.94 -3.22 4.65
N ARG A 217 12.45 -2.59 3.58
CA ARG A 217 13.27 -2.09 2.46
C ARG A 217 13.18 -0.58 2.37
N SER A 218 14.31 0.06 2.12
CA SER A 218 14.31 1.49 1.80
C SER A 218 13.62 1.71 0.45
N ILE A 219 12.82 2.76 0.37
CA ILE A 219 12.18 3.23 -0.86
C ILE A 219 12.44 4.73 -0.94
N PRO A 220 13.67 5.16 -1.25
CA PRO A 220 13.96 6.57 -1.38
C PRO A 220 13.10 7.19 -2.48
N LEU A 221 12.41 8.28 -2.16
CA LEU A 221 11.47 8.95 -3.05
C LEU A 221 11.98 10.35 -3.38
N ALA A 222 12.34 10.57 -4.63
CA ALA A 222 12.80 11.86 -5.10
C ALA A 222 11.65 12.73 -5.61
N ARG A 223 11.69 14.02 -5.29
CA ARG A 223 10.89 15.04 -5.97
C ARG A 223 11.77 15.71 -7.02
N VAL A 224 11.28 15.69 -8.24
CA VAL A 224 12.04 16.10 -9.41
C VAL A 224 11.26 17.16 -10.15
N MET A 225 11.89 18.28 -10.48
CA MET A 225 11.33 19.30 -11.32
C MET A 225 11.76 19.08 -12.78
N THR A 226 10.81 19.19 -13.70
CA THR A 226 10.98 19.09 -15.15
C THR A 226 10.51 20.38 -15.83
N ASP A 227 10.92 20.66 -17.04
CA ASP A 227 10.48 21.86 -17.79
C ASP A 227 9.09 21.70 -18.40
N SER A 228 8.59 20.47 -18.49
CA SER A 228 7.29 20.17 -19.09
C SER A 228 6.24 19.84 -18.03
N GLU A 229 5.00 20.22 -18.29
CA GLU A 229 3.87 19.82 -17.45
C GLU A 229 3.60 18.33 -17.57
N TRP A 230 3.32 17.72 -16.42
CA TRP A 230 3.01 16.30 -16.32
C TRP A 230 1.60 16.11 -15.75
N SER A 231 0.73 15.46 -16.48
CA SER A 231 -0.70 15.35 -16.11
C SER A 231 -1.11 14.01 -15.49
N MET A 232 -0.37 12.92 -15.77
CA MET A 232 -0.72 11.59 -15.31
C MET A 232 0.50 10.74 -14.94
N PRO A 233 0.36 9.77 -14.02
CA PRO A 233 1.42 8.80 -13.72
C PRO A 233 1.82 7.98 -14.93
N VAL A 234 3.12 7.65 -14.98
CA VAL A 234 3.68 6.69 -15.93
C VAL A 234 4.50 5.67 -15.14
N ILE A 235 4.31 4.41 -15.46
CA ILE A 235 5.13 3.29 -14.99
C ILE A 235 5.75 2.64 -16.20
N ASP A 236 7.06 2.48 -16.22
CA ASP A 236 7.79 1.77 -17.26
C ASP A 236 8.44 0.52 -16.66
N ALA A 237 7.86 -0.64 -16.95
CA ALA A 237 8.34 -1.91 -16.42
C ALA A 237 9.68 -2.34 -16.99
N VAL A 238 10.04 -1.85 -18.18
CA VAL A 238 11.30 -2.20 -18.84
C VAL A 238 12.47 -1.46 -18.22
N THR A 239 12.32 -0.17 -17.96
CA THR A 239 13.33 0.65 -17.27
C THR A 239 13.20 0.59 -15.76
N GLN A 240 12.16 -0.06 -15.25
CA GLN A 240 11.80 -0.11 -13.83
C GLN A 240 11.69 1.29 -13.21
N SER A 241 11.19 2.23 -14.00
CA SER A 241 11.04 3.61 -13.62
C SER A 241 9.55 3.98 -13.52
N TYR A 242 9.23 4.93 -12.65
CA TYR A 242 7.90 5.49 -12.61
C TYR A 242 7.95 6.97 -12.24
N GLY A 243 6.89 7.68 -12.59
CA GLY A 243 6.72 9.07 -12.19
C GLY A 243 5.26 9.36 -11.86
N ILE A 244 5.04 10.02 -10.74
CA ILE A 244 3.73 10.43 -10.26
C ILE A 244 3.71 11.97 -10.18
N PRO A 245 2.82 12.65 -10.89
CA PRO A 245 2.75 14.12 -10.85
C PRO A 245 2.21 14.60 -9.51
N LEU A 246 3.01 15.42 -8.82
CA LEU A 246 2.62 16.12 -7.59
C LEU A 246 2.06 17.51 -7.88
N ALA A 247 2.67 18.22 -8.85
CA ALA A 247 2.26 19.51 -9.34
C ALA A 247 2.58 19.59 -10.84
N ARG A 248 2.28 20.73 -11.50
CA ARG A 248 2.43 20.88 -12.96
C ARG A 248 3.75 20.34 -13.52
N ASN A 249 4.87 20.71 -12.90
CA ASN A 249 6.21 20.33 -13.34
C ASN A 249 7.02 19.63 -12.25
N ILE A 250 6.37 19.13 -11.20
CA ILE A 250 7.01 18.36 -10.13
C ILE A 250 6.49 16.93 -10.14
N VAL A 251 7.41 16.00 -10.25
CA VAL A 251 7.18 14.57 -10.30
C VAL A 251 7.83 13.91 -9.11
N GLN A 252 7.13 12.97 -8.51
CA GLN A 252 7.70 12.02 -7.56
C GLN A 252 8.11 10.75 -8.30
N THR A 253 9.33 10.28 -8.05
CA THR A 253 9.85 9.01 -8.57
C THR A 253 10.54 8.23 -7.45
N GLY A 254 10.60 6.91 -7.56
CA GLY A 254 11.44 6.09 -6.71
C GLY A 254 12.88 6.05 -7.22
N CYS A 255 13.80 5.70 -6.32
CA CYS A 255 15.17 5.38 -6.65
C CYS A 255 15.35 3.86 -6.77
N GLY A 256 16.25 3.41 -7.66
CA GLY A 256 16.59 2.00 -7.81
C GLY A 256 17.55 1.48 -6.74
N LEU A 257 18.29 2.39 -6.12
CA LEU A 257 19.18 2.06 -5.01
C LEU A 257 18.35 1.83 -3.75
N ARG A 258 18.45 0.65 -3.18
CA ARG A 258 17.66 0.22 -2.03
C ARG A 258 18.53 -0.52 -1.03
N ASP A 259 18.20 -0.33 0.22
CA ASP A 259 18.70 -1.07 1.36
C ASP A 259 17.62 -1.94 1.95
N SER A 260 18.00 -3.02 2.62
CA SER A 260 17.09 -3.85 3.40
C SER A 260 17.62 -4.10 4.80
N SER A 261 16.71 -4.24 5.75
CA SER A 261 17.01 -4.53 7.16
C SER A 261 15.82 -5.16 7.85
N VAL A 262 16.08 -5.86 8.96
CA VAL A 262 15.02 -6.26 9.90
C VAL A 262 14.46 -5.04 10.64
N TRP A 263 15.34 -4.05 10.92
CA TRP A 263 15.02 -2.84 11.67
C TRP A 263 14.92 -1.65 10.71
N PRO A 264 13.75 -1.01 10.56
CA PRO A 264 13.62 0.18 9.71
C PRO A 264 14.57 1.31 10.09
N GLU A 265 14.89 1.43 11.36
CA GLU A 265 15.80 2.46 11.91
C GLU A 265 17.27 2.27 11.47
N HIS A 266 17.62 1.07 10.97
CA HIS A 266 18.96 0.77 10.46
C HIS A 266 19.10 1.02 8.96
N LEU A 267 18.03 1.38 8.26
CA LEU A 267 18.10 1.71 6.84
C LEU A 267 18.91 2.99 6.63
N ALA A 268 19.79 2.95 5.63
CA ALA A 268 20.61 4.12 5.30
C ALA A 268 19.76 5.29 4.80
N LEU A 269 20.17 6.51 5.15
CA LEU A 269 19.57 7.71 4.62
C LEU A 269 19.99 7.92 3.15
N PRO A 270 19.11 8.50 2.30
CA PRO A 270 19.46 8.82 0.93
C PRO A 270 20.64 9.78 0.83
N ASP A 271 21.47 9.58 -0.20
CA ASP A 271 22.63 10.40 -0.53
C ASP A 271 22.60 10.91 -1.99
N ALA A 272 23.69 11.52 -2.46
CA ALA A 272 23.78 12.07 -3.82
C ALA A 272 23.57 11.00 -4.92
N ARG A 273 23.92 9.74 -4.68
CA ARG A 273 23.74 8.64 -5.65
C ARG A 273 22.25 8.39 -5.93
N HIS A 274 21.39 8.54 -4.91
CA HIS A 274 19.94 8.42 -5.05
C HIS A 274 19.36 9.56 -5.90
N ALA A 275 19.88 10.78 -5.74
CA ALA A 275 19.49 11.91 -6.57
C ALA A 275 19.89 11.71 -8.05
N ASP A 276 21.08 11.18 -8.30
CA ASP A 276 21.56 10.87 -9.66
C ASP A 276 20.75 9.75 -10.32
N ASP A 277 20.42 8.70 -9.56
CA ASP A 277 19.57 7.61 -10.04
C ASP A 277 18.16 8.11 -10.37
N ALA A 278 17.56 8.90 -9.49
CA ALA A 278 16.24 9.50 -9.72
C ALA A 278 16.19 10.37 -10.98
N ARG A 279 17.23 11.17 -11.21
CA ARG A 279 17.37 12.00 -12.42
C ARG A 279 17.36 11.12 -13.68
N LYS A 280 18.17 10.06 -13.71
CA LYS A 280 18.25 9.12 -14.83
C LYS A 280 16.91 8.45 -15.10
N ARG A 281 16.21 8.00 -14.05
CA ARG A 281 14.90 7.33 -14.16
C ARG A 281 13.82 8.25 -14.75
N VAL A 282 13.74 9.49 -14.29
CA VAL A 282 12.77 10.44 -14.84
C VAL A 282 13.09 10.77 -16.31
N ALA A 283 14.37 10.93 -16.65
CA ALA A 283 14.79 11.17 -18.03
C ALA A 283 14.40 10.04 -18.99
N GLN A 284 14.33 8.79 -18.51
CA GLN A 284 13.91 7.62 -19.31
C GLN A 284 12.39 7.56 -19.53
N LEU A 285 11.59 8.26 -18.75
CA LEU A 285 10.13 8.19 -18.85
C LEU A 285 9.57 9.04 -19.99
N SER A 286 10.29 10.07 -20.44
CA SER A 286 9.86 10.92 -21.54
C SER A 286 11.03 11.71 -22.14
N ASP A 287 11.08 11.78 -23.46
CA ASP A 287 12.08 12.56 -24.19
C ASP A 287 12.01 14.06 -23.84
N ALA A 288 10.79 14.56 -23.63
CA ALA A 288 10.56 15.94 -23.23
C ALA A 288 11.17 16.28 -21.85
N TRP A 289 11.50 15.28 -21.04
CA TRP A 289 12.05 15.48 -19.70
C TRP A 289 13.56 15.19 -19.63
N ALA A 290 14.11 14.54 -20.66
CA ALA A 290 15.53 14.20 -20.68
C ALA A 290 16.45 15.43 -20.66
N ALA A 291 15.98 16.57 -21.17
CA ALA A 291 16.82 17.74 -21.39
C ALA A 291 17.15 18.52 -20.10
N GLN A 292 16.20 18.68 -19.17
CA GLN A 292 16.40 19.46 -17.95
C GLN A 292 15.64 18.84 -16.75
N VAL A 293 16.32 17.97 -16.03
CA VAL A 293 15.81 17.30 -14.82
C VAL A 293 16.55 17.82 -13.60
N ARG A 294 15.85 18.48 -12.67
CA ARG A 294 16.42 18.96 -11.42
C ARG A 294 15.80 18.23 -10.23
N VAL A 295 16.61 17.48 -9.50
CA VAL A 295 16.18 16.87 -8.24
C VAL A 295 16.09 17.96 -7.17
N LEU A 296 14.92 18.06 -6.53
CA LEU A 296 14.66 19.01 -5.44
C LEU A 296 15.13 18.43 -4.10
N ASP A 297 14.76 17.19 -3.85
CA ASP A 297 15.15 16.43 -2.66
C ASP A 297 14.93 14.92 -2.87
N VAL A 298 15.44 14.13 -1.92
CA VAL A 298 15.19 12.69 -1.80
C VAL A 298 14.75 12.38 -0.38
N LEU A 299 13.54 11.86 -0.23
CA LEU A 299 12.93 11.51 1.05
C LEU A 299 13.30 10.07 1.43
N PRO A 300 13.55 9.77 2.71
CA PRO A 300 13.94 8.44 3.19
C PRO A 300 12.72 7.53 3.38
N GLY A 301 11.96 7.23 2.33
CA GLY A 301 10.84 6.31 2.38
C GLY A 301 11.29 4.87 2.66
N PHE A 302 10.43 4.08 3.27
CA PHE A 302 10.61 2.63 3.44
C PHE A 302 9.25 1.93 3.59
N ASP A 303 9.21 0.62 3.31
CA ASP A 303 8.02 -0.21 3.47
C ASP A 303 8.40 -1.64 3.86
N SER A 304 7.39 -2.44 4.18
CA SER A 304 7.48 -3.85 4.52
C SER A 304 7.23 -4.71 3.28
N TYR A 305 8.14 -5.62 3.01
CA TYR A 305 8.07 -6.56 1.89
C TYR A 305 7.95 -7.98 2.40
N SER A 306 7.03 -8.74 1.82
CA SER A 306 6.98 -10.20 1.92
C SER A 306 7.86 -10.82 0.83
N ALA A 307 8.20 -12.11 0.98
CA ALA A 307 9.06 -12.82 0.04
C ALA A 307 8.48 -12.91 -1.38
N ASP A 308 7.15 -13.01 -1.50
CA ASP A 308 6.43 -13.12 -2.77
C ASP A 308 5.82 -11.80 -3.26
N GLY A 309 6.05 -10.69 -2.54
CA GLY A 309 5.51 -9.37 -2.87
C GLY A 309 4.01 -9.19 -2.57
N ARG A 310 3.33 -10.22 -2.05
CA ARG A 310 1.90 -10.20 -1.72
C ARG A 310 1.68 -9.77 -0.27
N PRO A 311 0.60 -9.07 0.07
CA PRO A 311 0.25 -8.79 1.46
C PRO A 311 0.14 -10.08 2.29
N VAL A 312 0.51 -10.00 3.57
CA VAL A 312 0.27 -11.05 4.57
C VAL A 312 -0.95 -10.64 5.38
N LEU A 313 -2.02 -11.46 5.33
CA LEU A 313 -3.33 -11.10 5.85
C LEU A 313 -4.01 -12.32 6.49
N GLY A 314 -4.28 -12.27 7.77
CA GLY A 314 -4.96 -13.35 8.49
C GLY A 314 -4.47 -13.54 9.92
N PHE A 315 -5.10 -14.46 10.66
CA PHE A 315 -4.59 -14.90 11.96
C PHE A 315 -3.28 -15.66 11.80
N CYS A 316 -2.38 -15.53 12.79
CA CYS A 316 -1.10 -16.25 12.78
C CYS A 316 -1.29 -17.78 12.75
N ASP A 317 -2.28 -18.26 13.43
CA ASP A 317 -2.77 -19.65 13.44
C ASP A 317 -4.22 -19.70 13.95
N GLU A 318 -4.86 -20.87 13.91
CA GLU A 318 -6.26 -21.05 14.33
C GLU A 318 -6.51 -20.71 15.81
N GLN A 319 -5.52 -20.85 16.68
CA GLN A 319 -5.63 -20.58 18.11
C GLN A 319 -5.14 -19.18 18.48
N SER A 320 -4.34 -18.55 17.64
CA SER A 320 -3.77 -17.24 17.91
C SER A 320 -4.83 -16.14 17.89
N PRO A 321 -4.86 -15.24 18.88
CA PRO A 321 -5.67 -14.02 18.82
C PRO A 321 -5.00 -12.90 17.99
N ILE A 322 -3.82 -13.16 17.41
CA ILE A 322 -3.05 -12.20 16.62
C ILE A 322 -3.44 -12.31 15.15
N TYR A 323 -4.00 -11.24 14.63
CA TYR A 323 -4.27 -11.02 13.20
C TYR A 323 -3.18 -10.15 12.59
N VAL A 324 -2.63 -10.54 11.46
CA VAL A 324 -1.60 -9.79 10.74
C VAL A 324 -2.18 -9.10 9.52
N ALA A 325 -1.80 -7.84 9.29
CA ALA A 325 -2.07 -7.09 8.08
C ALA A 325 -0.81 -6.29 7.70
N ALA A 326 0.17 -6.96 7.07
CA ALA A 326 1.51 -6.43 6.83
C ALA A 326 2.09 -6.87 5.49
N GLY A 327 3.33 -6.48 5.16
CA GLY A 327 4.00 -6.88 3.94
C GLY A 327 3.34 -6.33 2.68
N MET A 328 2.96 -5.06 2.70
CA MET A 328 2.20 -4.43 1.60
C MET A 328 3.02 -4.18 0.35
N SER A 329 4.34 -4.31 0.41
CA SER A 329 5.27 -4.28 -0.75
C SER A 329 5.07 -3.06 -1.68
N GLY A 330 4.83 -1.87 -1.09
CA GLY A 330 4.59 -0.62 -1.83
C GLY A 330 3.14 -0.39 -2.27
N LEU A 331 2.22 -1.32 -2.04
CA LEU A 331 0.87 -1.31 -2.61
C LEU A 331 -0.23 -1.00 -1.58
N GLY A 332 0.14 -0.69 -0.34
CA GLY A 332 -0.79 -0.58 0.80
C GLY A 332 -1.97 0.36 0.58
N PHE A 333 -1.78 1.51 -0.06
CA PHE A 333 -2.86 2.49 -0.24
C PHE A 333 -3.98 1.97 -1.12
N LYS A 334 -3.64 1.37 -2.26
CA LYS A 334 -4.66 0.84 -3.18
C LYS A 334 -5.40 -0.37 -2.60
N PHE A 335 -4.77 -1.12 -1.70
CA PHE A 335 -5.36 -2.32 -1.11
C PHE A 335 -6.09 -2.09 0.21
N ALA A 336 -5.84 -0.97 0.90
CA ALA A 336 -6.31 -0.76 2.26
C ALA A 336 -7.84 -0.93 2.46
N PRO A 337 -8.75 -0.46 1.58
CA PRO A 337 -10.18 -0.71 1.72
C PRO A 337 -10.57 -2.19 1.61
N GLY A 338 -10.03 -2.90 0.61
CA GLY A 338 -10.27 -4.33 0.44
C GLY A 338 -9.73 -5.15 1.61
N ILE A 339 -8.50 -4.86 2.05
CA ILE A 339 -7.88 -5.48 3.23
C ILE A 339 -8.73 -5.23 4.48
N ALA A 340 -9.23 -4.02 4.66
CA ALA A 340 -10.05 -3.69 5.82
C ALA A 340 -11.39 -4.45 5.82
N GLN A 341 -12.00 -4.65 4.65
CA GLN A 341 -13.21 -5.46 4.54
C GLN A 341 -12.93 -6.95 4.84
N ILE A 342 -11.84 -7.50 4.30
CA ILE A 342 -11.42 -8.89 4.57
C ILE A 342 -11.13 -9.07 6.07
N ALA A 343 -10.35 -8.17 6.65
CA ALA A 343 -10.02 -8.21 8.08
C ALA A 343 -11.27 -8.08 8.96
N PHE A 344 -12.20 -7.18 8.61
CA PHE A 344 -13.47 -7.03 9.32
C PHE A 344 -14.25 -8.34 9.36
N GLU A 345 -14.40 -9.03 8.24
CA GLU A 345 -15.16 -10.27 8.18
C GLU A 345 -14.52 -11.38 9.03
N GLN A 346 -13.22 -11.56 8.93
CA GLN A 346 -12.48 -12.57 9.70
C GLN A 346 -12.45 -12.26 11.20
N LEU A 347 -12.26 -11.00 11.58
CA LEU A 347 -12.27 -10.58 12.98
C LEU A 347 -13.68 -10.66 13.59
N ARG A 348 -14.72 -10.30 12.84
CA ARG A 348 -16.11 -10.45 13.28
C ARG A 348 -16.44 -11.93 13.52
N GLU A 349 -16.05 -12.83 12.62
CA GLU A 349 -16.22 -14.27 12.81
C GLU A 349 -15.56 -14.73 14.10
N ARG A 350 -14.32 -14.30 14.34
CA ARG A 350 -13.54 -14.64 15.53
C ARG A 350 -14.17 -14.14 16.83
N VAL A 351 -14.64 -12.89 16.85
CA VAL A 351 -15.17 -12.24 18.06
C VAL A 351 -16.63 -12.61 18.32
N SER A 352 -17.48 -12.72 17.28
CA SER A 352 -18.92 -12.95 17.44
C SER A 352 -19.40 -14.35 17.05
N GLY A 353 -18.53 -15.19 16.44
CA GLY A 353 -18.91 -16.51 15.93
C GLY A 353 -19.74 -16.49 14.64
N GLN A 354 -19.99 -15.31 14.05
CA GLN A 354 -20.73 -15.17 12.79
C GLN A 354 -19.81 -15.50 11.61
N ARG A 355 -20.18 -16.49 10.79
CA ARG A 355 -19.36 -16.92 9.65
C ARG A 355 -19.01 -15.77 8.72
N ALA A 356 -17.74 -15.71 8.30
CA ALA A 356 -17.26 -14.80 7.28
C ALA A 356 -17.68 -15.27 5.88
N SER A 357 -17.90 -14.30 4.98
CA SER A 357 -18.20 -14.56 3.56
C SER A 357 -16.98 -14.60 2.65
N CYS A 358 -15.79 -14.26 3.19
CA CYS A 358 -14.54 -14.05 2.44
C CYS A 358 -13.65 -15.30 2.37
N TYR A 359 -14.07 -16.36 1.71
CA TYR A 359 -13.22 -17.57 1.57
C TYR A 359 -12.14 -17.49 0.48
N GLY A 360 -12.14 -16.45 -0.35
CA GLY A 360 -11.24 -16.35 -1.52
C GLY A 360 -9.78 -15.92 -1.23
N TRP A 361 -9.45 -15.51 -0.01
CA TRP A 361 -8.17 -14.83 0.29
C TRP A 361 -7.19 -15.67 1.12
N SER A 362 -7.40 -16.98 1.20
CA SER A 362 -6.51 -17.90 1.94
C SER A 362 -5.06 -17.89 1.47
N ALA A 363 -4.81 -17.56 0.19
CA ALA A 363 -3.46 -17.41 -0.36
C ALA A 363 -2.67 -16.23 0.25
N LEU A 364 -3.34 -15.32 0.95
CA LEU A 364 -2.71 -14.21 1.68
C LEU A 364 -2.44 -14.54 3.15
N ALA A 365 -2.92 -15.69 3.67
CA ALA A 365 -2.76 -16.05 5.07
C ALA A 365 -1.28 -16.23 5.48
N PRO A 366 -0.91 -15.95 6.73
CA PRO A 366 0.45 -16.15 7.24
C PRO A 366 0.97 -17.58 7.06
N ASP A 367 0.11 -18.58 7.28
CA ASP A 367 0.44 -20.02 7.15
C ASP A 367 0.57 -20.49 5.70
N SER A 368 0.14 -19.73 4.71
CA SER A 368 0.42 -20.02 3.30
C SER A 368 1.92 -19.93 2.99
N LEU A 369 2.75 -19.99 4.00
CA LEU A 369 4.22 -19.88 4.11
C LEU A 369 5.03 -20.99 3.44
N GLN A 370 4.45 -21.88 2.68
CA GLN A 370 5.18 -22.48 1.56
C GLN A 370 5.53 -21.43 0.47
N ARG A 371 5.29 -20.14 0.79
CA ARG A 371 5.64 -18.95 -0.02
C ARG A 371 7.14 -18.76 -0.23
N SER A 372 8.00 -19.38 0.57
CA SER A 372 9.43 -19.06 0.64
C SER A 372 10.35 -19.89 -0.23
N ALA A 373 9.88 -20.96 -0.88
CA ALA A 373 10.80 -21.90 -1.53
C ALA A 373 10.84 -21.89 -3.07
N GLY A 374 10.17 -20.99 -3.77
CA GLY A 374 9.96 -21.20 -5.19
C GLY A 374 9.86 -20.01 -6.12
N ARG A 375 10.42 -18.84 -5.82
CA ARG A 375 10.60 -17.81 -6.86
C ARG A 375 11.98 -17.16 -6.76
N GLN A 376 12.78 -17.48 -7.78
CA GLN A 376 13.89 -16.64 -8.22
C GLN A 376 13.46 -15.18 -8.31
N GLU A 377 14.36 -14.34 -7.88
CA GLU A 377 14.40 -12.89 -8.00
C GLU A 377 13.47 -12.32 -9.09
N MET A 378 12.27 -11.95 -8.73
CA MET A 378 11.65 -10.84 -9.43
C MET A 378 12.33 -9.59 -8.89
N GLN A 379 13.40 -9.21 -9.56
CA GLN A 379 14.04 -7.91 -9.38
C GLN A 379 13.03 -6.80 -9.62
N PRO A 380 13.20 -5.67 -8.94
CA PRO A 380 12.24 -4.59 -8.76
C PRO A 380 11.79 -3.92 -10.03
#